data_7fb8fb3d2dce788f154568b1ca2a5fa3
#
_entry.id   7fb8fb3d2dce788f154568b1ca2a5fa3
#
_cell.length_a   1.000
_cell.length_b   1.000
_cell.length_c   1.000
_cell.angle_alpha   90.00
_cell.angle_beta   90.00
_cell.angle_gamma   90.00
#
_symmetry.space_group_name_H-M   'P 1'
#
loop_
_entity.id
_entity.type
_entity.pdbx_description
1 polymer ?
#
loop_
_entity_poly.entity_id
_entity_poly.type
_entity_poly.pdbx_seq_one_letter_code
_entity_poly.pdbx_strand_id
1 'polypeptide(L)'
;MELRRLVRGRVDWPRLEAVVRELRERYGREELHVRFLEADNWLSTPMVVDDEWFVKVVSRQNSLVHALFTTGRNLGAFSSGTEGFFEHFGTPLEMAEHELEATRRMRDIGLNAPEPVEAFEVQGLGVLVLEYLDDFRTLDELGRETEARLAPAVFASLRTMHDHNLVHGDLRAENVLIVDDEVYFIDATNVSEEGAADAKSYDLACAIAAIEPLIGAKATVDAALESYEATALLDALDFLDFVNIRPD
;
A
#
# COMPACT_ATOMS: atom_id res chain seq x y z
N MET A 1 16.32 -13.81 13.72
CA MET A 1 15.02 -14.54 13.84
C MET A 1 14.17 -14.16 15.06
N GLU A 2 14.73 -13.69 16.18
CA GLU A 2 13.93 -13.33 17.38
C GLU A 2 13.31 -11.93 17.31
N LEU A 3 13.96 -10.93 16.71
CA LEU A 3 13.38 -9.58 16.57
C LEU A 3 12.11 -9.58 15.69
N ARG A 4 12.08 -10.36 14.61
CA ARG A 4 10.88 -10.52 13.75
C ARG A 4 9.67 -11.05 14.51
N ARG A 5 9.86 -11.91 15.52
CA ARG A 5 8.76 -12.43 16.35
C ARG A 5 8.24 -11.43 17.38
N LEU A 6 9.08 -10.50 17.83
CA LEU A 6 8.71 -9.49 18.83
C LEU A 6 7.94 -8.30 18.23
N VAL A 7 8.17 -8.00 16.95
CA VAL A 7 7.58 -6.86 16.25
C VAL A 7 6.27 -7.23 15.53
N ARG A 8 6.00 -8.50 15.24
CA ARG A 8 4.70 -8.95 14.74
C ARG A 8 3.62 -8.71 15.79
N GLY A 9 2.87 -7.63 15.65
CA GLY A 9 1.68 -7.33 16.45
C GLY A 9 0.61 -8.38 16.21
N ARG A 10 0.74 -9.54 16.86
CA ARG A 10 -0.30 -10.57 16.80
C ARG A 10 -1.51 -10.08 17.56
N VAL A 11 -2.58 -9.87 16.83
CA VAL A 11 -3.90 -9.72 17.43
C VAL A 11 -4.24 -11.05 18.12
N ASP A 12 -4.63 -11.01 19.39
CA ASP A 12 -5.04 -12.21 20.12
C ASP A 12 -6.35 -12.78 19.58
N TRP A 13 -6.50 -14.09 19.69
CA TRP A 13 -7.63 -14.80 19.11
C TRP A 13 -9.00 -14.29 19.59
N PRO A 14 -9.23 -13.96 20.88
CA PRO A 14 -10.52 -13.42 21.34
C PRO A 14 -10.92 -12.10 20.67
N ARG A 15 -9.95 -11.24 20.34
CA ARG A 15 -10.22 -9.97 19.63
C ARG A 15 -10.51 -10.22 18.15
N LEU A 16 -9.84 -11.17 17.50
CA LEU A 16 -10.18 -11.59 16.14
C LEU A 16 -11.58 -12.19 16.06
N GLU A 17 -11.97 -13.02 17.05
CA GLU A 17 -13.35 -13.52 17.17
C GLU A 17 -14.37 -12.39 17.32
N ALA A 18 -14.03 -11.32 18.05
CA ALA A 18 -14.89 -10.14 18.16
C ALA A 18 -15.05 -9.41 16.83
N VAL A 19 -13.97 -9.29 16.04
CA VAL A 19 -14.03 -8.73 14.67
C VAL A 19 -14.94 -9.58 13.77
N VAL A 20 -14.75 -10.91 13.75
CA VAL A 20 -15.58 -11.81 12.94
C VAL A 20 -17.06 -11.75 13.36
N ARG A 21 -17.34 -11.63 14.67
CA ARG A 21 -18.71 -11.47 15.17
C ARG A 21 -19.33 -10.15 14.70
N GLU A 22 -18.59 -9.05 14.78
CA GLU A 22 -19.04 -7.75 14.31
C GLU A 22 -19.32 -7.75 12.81
N LEU A 23 -18.44 -8.34 11.99
CA LEU A 23 -18.65 -8.52 10.55
C LEU A 23 -19.93 -9.32 10.27
N ARG A 24 -20.14 -10.43 10.99
CA ARG A 24 -21.33 -11.26 10.87
C ARG A 24 -22.61 -10.46 11.14
N GLU A 25 -22.62 -9.64 12.20
CA GLU A 25 -23.77 -8.81 12.58
C GLU A 25 -24.02 -7.70 11.56
N ARG A 26 -22.97 -7.00 11.09
CA ARG A 26 -23.06 -5.91 10.11
C ARG A 26 -23.59 -6.38 8.76
N TYR A 27 -23.12 -7.52 8.29
CA TYR A 27 -23.51 -8.05 6.97
C TYR A 27 -24.68 -9.03 7.02
N GLY A 28 -25.27 -9.24 8.21
CA GLY A 28 -26.47 -10.08 8.36
C GLY A 28 -26.25 -11.54 7.98
N ARG A 29 -25.04 -12.06 8.18
CA ARG A 29 -24.68 -13.44 7.87
C ARG A 29 -24.89 -14.34 9.08
N GLU A 30 -25.37 -15.57 8.87
CA GLU A 30 -25.46 -16.57 9.95
C GLU A 30 -24.11 -17.20 10.26
N GLU A 31 -23.32 -17.48 9.23
CA GLU A 31 -21.97 -18.02 9.28
C GLU A 31 -21.05 -17.20 8.37
N LEU A 32 -19.74 -17.12 8.68
CA LEU A 32 -18.72 -16.51 7.84
C LEU A 32 -17.58 -17.50 7.62
N HIS A 33 -17.12 -17.62 6.40
CA HIS A 33 -15.90 -18.31 6.06
C HIS A 33 -14.72 -17.33 6.10
N VAL A 34 -13.77 -17.58 7.00
CA VAL A 34 -12.61 -16.70 7.19
C VAL A 34 -11.34 -17.45 6.86
N ARG A 35 -10.57 -16.92 5.92
CA ARG A 35 -9.25 -17.41 5.51
C ARG A 35 -8.21 -16.35 5.79
N PHE A 36 -7.29 -16.63 6.73
CA PHE A 36 -6.16 -15.73 7.00
C PHE A 36 -5.15 -15.80 5.86
N LEU A 37 -4.66 -14.66 5.43
CA LEU A 37 -3.61 -14.59 4.43
C LEU A 37 -2.24 -14.60 5.12
N GLU A 38 -1.33 -15.42 4.59
CA GLU A 38 0.08 -15.37 4.95
C GLU A 38 0.73 -14.18 4.22
N ALA A 39 0.62 -13.00 4.80
CA ALA A 39 1.36 -11.85 4.31
C ALA A 39 2.56 -11.59 5.22
N ASP A 40 3.72 -11.29 4.62
CA ASP A 40 4.88 -10.73 5.36
C ASP A 40 4.60 -9.29 5.83
N ASN A 41 3.34 -8.98 6.05
CA ASN A 41 2.86 -7.68 6.48
C ASN A 41 2.94 -7.56 8.01
N TRP A 42 3.82 -6.69 8.46
CA TRP A 42 4.07 -6.43 9.88
C TRP A 42 3.04 -5.49 10.50
N LEU A 43 2.26 -4.83 9.64
CA LEU A 43 1.40 -3.70 10.02
C LEU A 43 -0.06 -4.09 10.21
N SER A 44 -0.48 -5.32 9.87
CA SER A 44 -1.87 -5.74 9.96
C SER A 44 -2.04 -7.25 10.00
N THR A 45 -3.26 -7.70 10.26
CA THR A 45 -3.68 -9.10 10.09
C THR A 45 -4.69 -9.16 8.95
N PRO A 46 -4.26 -9.54 7.73
CA PRO A 46 -5.15 -9.63 6.58
C PRO A 46 -5.90 -10.96 6.57
N MET A 47 -7.17 -10.92 6.17
CA MET A 47 -8.01 -12.09 5.96
C MET A 47 -8.99 -11.87 4.80
N VAL A 48 -9.43 -12.96 4.22
CA VAL A 48 -10.53 -12.99 3.24
C VAL A 48 -11.75 -13.58 3.93
N VAL A 49 -12.90 -12.94 3.73
CA VAL A 49 -14.18 -13.33 4.33
C VAL A 49 -15.18 -13.62 3.22
N ASP A 50 -15.71 -14.86 3.21
CA ASP A 50 -16.67 -15.39 2.24
C ASP A 50 -16.23 -15.30 0.76
N ASP A 51 -14.90 -15.18 0.50
CA ASP A 51 -14.33 -14.88 -0.83
C ASP A 51 -14.94 -13.62 -1.48
N GLU A 52 -15.55 -12.73 -0.68
CA GLU A 52 -16.20 -11.50 -1.09
C GLU A 52 -15.46 -10.27 -0.56
N TRP A 53 -14.93 -10.35 0.67
CA TRP A 53 -14.28 -9.21 1.32
C TRP A 53 -12.83 -9.49 1.69
N PHE A 54 -11.97 -8.53 1.37
CA PHE A 54 -10.64 -8.41 1.96
C PHE A 54 -10.77 -7.59 3.25
N VAL A 55 -10.40 -8.17 4.38
CA VAL A 55 -10.47 -7.52 5.68
C VAL A 55 -9.09 -7.40 6.29
N LYS A 56 -8.70 -6.18 6.63
CA LYS A 56 -7.40 -5.85 7.22
C LYS A 56 -7.60 -5.36 8.65
N VAL A 57 -7.05 -6.10 9.63
CA VAL A 57 -7.16 -5.74 11.05
C VAL A 57 -5.86 -5.11 11.51
N VAL A 58 -5.95 -3.87 12.00
CA VAL A 58 -4.84 -3.06 12.49
C VAL A 58 -4.89 -2.96 14.01
N SER A 59 -3.77 -3.20 14.70
CA SER A 59 -3.65 -3.04 16.15
C SER A 59 -2.87 -1.78 16.52
N ARG A 60 -2.93 -1.35 17.79
CA ARG A 60 -2.11 -0.24 18.30
C ARG A 60 -0.61 -0.50 18.14
N GLN A 61 -0.17 -1.75 18.22
CA GLN A 61 1.22 -2.09 18.00
C GLN A 61 1.60 -1.89 16.53
N ASN A 62 0.71 -2.21 15.60
CA ASN A 62 0.90 -1.97 14.17
C ASN A 62 0.99 -0.47 13.87
N SER A 63 0.10 0.37 14.44
CA SER A 63 0.17 1.82 14.24
C SER A 63 1.45 2.44 14.82
N LEU A 64 1.95 1.94 15.95
CA LEU A 64 3.25 2.39 16.51
C LEU A 64 4.44 1.99 15.63
N VAL A 65 4.42 0.78 15.06
CA VAL A 65 5.45 0.33 14.12
C VAL A 65 5.40 1.17 12.83
N HIS A 66 4.21 1.43 12.30
CA HIS A 66 4.03 2.33 11.17
C HIS A 66 4.57 3.73 11.46
N ALA A 67 4.23 4.32 12.60
CA ALA A 67 4.74 5.63 13.01
C ALA A 67 6.28 5.65 13.12
N LEU A 68 6.91 4.57 13.61
CA LEU A 68 8.36 4.46 13.68
C LEU A 68 9.00 4.42 12.29
N PHE A 69 8.43 3.63 11.35
CA PHE A 69 8.92 3.58 9.98
C PHE A 69 8.71 4.90 9.24
N THR A 70 7.55 5.55 9.43
CA THR A 70 7.26 6.87 8.87
C THR A 70 8.24 7.92 9.40
N THR A 71 8.54 7.91 10.71
CA THR A 71 9.54 8.79 11.29
C THR A 71 10.93 8.50 10.72
N GLY A 72 11.30 7.24 10.52
CA GLY A 72 12.57 6.85 9.92
C GLY A 72 12.69 7.33 8.47
N ARG A 73 11.64 7.20 7.67
CA ARG A 73 11.59 7.73 6.29
C ARG A 73 11.64 9.26 6.26
N ASN A 74 10.88 9.93 7.12
CA ASN A 74 10.93 11.39 7.26
C ASN A 74 12.31 11.89 7.70
N LEU A 75 12.99 11.20 8.61
CA LEU A 75 14.38 11.53 8.99
C LEU A 75 15.37 11.34 7.83
N GLY A 76 15.17 10.33 6.99
CA GLY A 76 15.91 10.16 5.75
C GLY A 76 15.71 11.35 4.81
N ALA A 77 14.46 11.78 4.60
CA ALA A 77 14.13 12.98 3.83
C ALA A 77 14.74 14.24 4.43
N PHE A 78 14.72 14.41 5.76
CA PHE A 78 15.43 15.52 6.45
C PHE A 78 16.93 15.55 6.21
N SER A 79 17.59 14.41 6.10
CA SER A 79 19.03 14.35 5.81
C SER A 79 19.37 14.84 4.41
N SER A 80 18.42 14.79 3.48
CA SER A 80 18.52 15.39 2.13
C SER A 80 17.98 16.83 2.06
N GLY A 81 17.55 17.42 3.18
CA GLY A 81 17.08 18.81 3.27
C GLY A 81 15.59 19.00 2.98
N THR A 82 14.82 17.91 2.87
CA THR A 82 13.37 17.93 2.65
C THR A 82 12.62 17.77 3.97
N GLU A 83 11.45 18.38 4.12
CA GLU A 83 10.55 18.17 5.27
C GLU A 83 9.83 16.81 5.16
N GLY A 84 9.57 16.17 6.31
CA GLY A 84 8.87 14.88 6.33
C GLY A 84 7.43 15.03 5.82
N PHE A 85 7.05 14.22 4.84
CA PHE A 85 5.78 14.32 4.12
C PHE A 85 4.78 13.19 4.43
N PHE A 86 5.18 12.20 5.24
CA PHE A 86 4.28 11.12 5.64
C PHE A 86 3.51 11.47 6.91
N GLU A 87 2.21 11.22 6.91
CA GLU A 87 1.35 11.44 8.05
C GLU A 87 1.54 10.38 9.15
N HIS A 88 1.33 10.81 10.41
CA HIS A 88 1.37 9.95 11.58
C HIS A 88 -0.05 9.70 12.07
N PHE A 89 -0.43 8.44 12.22
CA PHE A 89 -1.75 8.06 12.73
C PHE A 89 -1.68 7.77 14.23
N GLY A 90 -2.60 8.35 14.98
CA GLY A 90 -2.70 8.19 16.43
C GLY A 90 -3.40 6.90 16.85
N THR A 91 -4.31 6.40 16.03
CA THR A 91 -5.15 5.24 16.35
C THR A 91 -5.21 4.23 15.20
N PRO A 92 -5.50 2.94 15.50
CA PRO A 92 -5.74 1.94 14.48
C PRO A 92 -6.92 2.24 13.56
N LEU A 93 -7.96 2.91 14.09
CA LEU A 93 -9.11 3.32 13.28
C LEU A 93 -8.72 4.39 12.27
N GLU A 94 -7.99 5.43 12.69
CA GLU A 94 -7.50 6.46 11.77
C GLU A 94 -6.68 5.88 10.61
N MET A 95 -5.84 4.86 10.87
CA MET A 95 -5.13 4.16 9.80
C MET A 95 -6.07 3.46 8.82
N ALA A 96 -7.09 2.76 9.33
CA ALA A 96 -8.06 2.05 8.50
C ALA A 96 -8.92 3.03 7.67
N GLU A 97 -9.36 4.13 8.28
CA GLU A 97 -10.14 5.18 7.60
C GLU A 97 -9.31 5.89 6.52
N HIS A 98 -8.03 6.14 6.80
CA HIS A 98 -7.13 6.79 5.87
C HIS A 98 -6.88 5.91 4.62
N GLU A 99 -6.64 4.62 4.79
CA GLU A 99 -6.47 3.68 3.68
C GLU A 99 -7.77 3.51 2.88
N LEU A 100 -8.93 3.48 3.57
CA LEU A 100 -10.25 3.47 2.92
C LEU A 100 -10.45 4.71 2.04
N GLU A 101 -10.11 5.90 2.56
CA GLU A 101 -10.25 7.15 1.83
C GLU A 101 -9.26 7.24 0.65
N ALA A 102 -8.01 6.81 0.83
CA ALA A 102 -7.04 6.74 -0.25
C ALA A 102 -7.53 5.83 -1.38
N THR A 103 -8.11 4.67 -1.03
CA THR A 103 -8.70 3.73 -2.00
C THR A 103 -9.88 4.36 -2.74
N ARG A 104 -10.78 5.11 -2.05
CA ARG A 104 -11.87 5.85 -2.70
C ARG A 104 -11.34 6.89 -3.70
N ARG A 105 -10.37 7.69 -3.27
CA ARG A 105 -9.78 8.73 -4.12
C ARG A 105 -9.12 8.15 -5.38
N MET A 106 -8.45 7.01 -5.29
CA MET A 106 -7.92 6.33 -6.47
C MET A 106 -9.04 6.00 -7.47
N ARG A 107 -10.15 5.44 -7.01
CA ARG A 107 -11.30 5.11 -7.87
C ARG A 107 -11.96 6.35 -8.45
N ASP A 108 -12.11 7.41 -7.66
CA ASP A 108 -12.71 8.68 -8.09
C ASP A 108 -11.95 9.35 -9.23
N ILE A 109 -10.64 9.16 -9.30
CA ILE A 109 -9.79 9.66 -10.40
C ILE A 109 -9.66 8.67 -11.56
N GLY A 110 -10.41 7.56 -11.53
CA GLY A 110 -10.49 6.57 -12.61
C GLY A 110 -9.41 5.50 -12.59
N LEU A 111 -8.72 5.31 -11.48
CA LEU A 111 -7.76 4.22 -11.31
C LEU A 111 -8.47 2.97 -10.76
N ASN A 112 -7.95 1.80 -11.15
CA ASN A 112 -8.42 0.56 -10.60
C ASN A 112 -7.84 0.37 -9.18
N ALA A 113 -8.74 0.15 -8.24
CA ALA A 113 -8.48 -0.24 -6.86
C ALA A 113 -9.68 -1.06 -6.35
N PRO A 114 -9.52 -1.89 -5.32
CA PRO A 114 -10.65 -2.63 -4.74
C PRO A 114 -11.80 -1.69 -4.35
N GLU A 115 -13.04 -2.15 -4.44
CA GLU A 115 -14.19 -1.37 -3.94
C GLU A 115 -14.04 -1.13 -2.43
N PRO A 116 -14.00 0.14 -1.98
CA PRO A 116 -13.92 0.45 -0.56
C PRO A 116 -15.30 0.28 0.09
N VAL A 117 -15.39 -0.63 1.08
CA VAL A 117 -16.65 -0.92 1.77
C VAL A 117 -16.80 -0.02 2.99
N GLU A 118 -16.03 -0.29 4.04
CA GLU A 118 -16.08 0.50 5.28
C GLU A 118 -14.80 0.36 6.13
N ALA A 119 -14.64 1.27 7.10
CA ALA A 119 -13.70 1.14 8.19
C ALA A 119 -14.42 1.36 9.53
N PHE A 120 -14.08 0.59 10.55
CA PHE A 120 -14.69 0.66 11.87
C PHE A 120 -13.77 0.16 12.98
N GLU A 121 -14.14 0.39 14.24
CA GLU A 121 -13.37 -0.05 15.39
C GLU A 121 -14.05 -1.22 16.12
N VAL A 122 -13.26 -2.23 16.50
CA VAL A 122 -13.69 -3.30 17.39
C VAL A 122 -12.63 -3.52 18.46
N GLN A 123 -12.97 -3.29 19.73
CA GLN A 123 -12.09 -3.52 20.88
C GLN A 123 -10.71 -2.87 20.75
N GLY A 124 -10.65 -1.65 20.20
CA GLY A 124 -9.40 -0.91 19.98
C GLY A 124 -8.57 -1.42 18.79
N LEU A 125 -9.17 -2.21 17.91
CA LEU A 125 -8.63 -2.59 16.60
C LEU A 125 -9.31 -1.75 15.53
N GLY A 126 -8.53 -1.24 14.58
CA GLY A 126 -9.06 -0.70 13.32
C GLY A 126 -9.32 -1.84 12.35
N VAL A 127 -10.48 -1.84 11.74
CA VAL A 127 -10.88 -2.84 10.74
C VAL A 127 -11.18 -2.11 9.45
N LEU A 128 -10.47 -2.46 8.40
CA LEU A 128 -10.72 -2.02 7.03
C LEU A 128 -11.35 -3.16 6.26
N VAL A 129 -12.40 -2.87 5.51
CA VAL A 129 -13.08 -3.82 4.62
C VAL A 129 -13.08 -3.27 3.21
N LEU A 130 -12.52 -4.04 2.31
CA LEU A 130 -12.50 -3.78 0.87
C LEU A 130 -13.09 -5.00 0.14
N GLU A 131 -13.42 -4.82 -1.13
CA GLU A 131 -13.67 -5.92 -2.05
C GLU A 131 -12.49 -6.88 -2.07
N TYR A 132 -12.75 -8.17 -2.09
CA TYR A 132 -11.72 -9.16 -2.39
C TYR A 132 -11.62 -9.33 -3.91
N LEU A 133 -10.47 -9.01 -4.46
CA LEU A 133 -10.18 -9.26 -5.86
C LEU A 133 -9.81 -10.73 -6.02
N ASP A 134 -10.60 -11.49 -6.75
CA ASP A 134 -10.29 -12.89 -7.02
C ASP A 134 -9.28 -13.03 -8.17
N ASP A 135 -8.56 -14.15 -8.20
CA ASP A 135 -7.61 -14.50 -9.26
C ASP A 135 -6.53 -13.43 -9.57
N PHE A 136 -6.25 -12.52 -8.62
CA PHE A 136 -5.16 -11.56 -8.80
C PHE A 136 -3.78 -12.24 -8.72
N ARG A 137 -2.80 -11.60 -9.35
CA ARG A 137 -1.37 -11.85 -9.13
C ARG A 137 -0.69 -10.53 -8.83
N THR A 138 0.34 -10.56 -8.00
CA THR A 138 1.19 -9.38 -7.78
C THR A 138 2.12 -9.18 -8.98
N LEU A 139 2.59 -7.96 -9.18
CA LEU A 139 3.42 -7.61 -10.34
C LEU A 139 4.69 -8.48 -10.42
N ASP A 140 5.30 -8.83 -9.28
CA ASP A 140 6.50 -9.65 -9.18
C ASP A 140 6.26 -11.18 -9.31
N GLU A 141 5.00 -11.62 -9.37
CA GLU A 141 4.63 -13.02 -9.63
C GLU A 141 4.42 -13.32 -11.12
N LEU A 142 4.55 -12.33 -11.96
CA LEU A 142 4.35 -12.46 -13.40
C LEU A 142 5.55 -13.00 -14.16
N GLY A 143 5.78 -13.09 -15.25
CA GLY A 143 7.06 -13.34 -15.95
C GLY A 143 7.51 -12.04 -16.63
N ARG A 144 8.79 -11.91 -16.81
CA ARG A 144 9.48 -10.73 -17.34
C ARG A 144 8.82 -10.10 -18.57
N GLU A 145 8.27 -10.90 -19.48
CA GLU A 145 7.61 -10.41 -20.70
C GLU A 145 6.30 -9.67 -20.36
N THR A 146 5.52 -10.22 -19.43
CA THR A 146 4.26 -9.60 -18.97
C THR A 146 4.55 -8.36 -18.11
N GLU A 147 5.53 -8.43 -17.23
CA GLU A 147 5.99 -7.29 -16.40
C GLU A 147 6.44 -6.12 -17.30
N ALA A 148 7.25 -6.39 -18.33
CA ALA A 148 7.70 -5.38 -19.27
C ALA A 148 6.55 -4.76 -20.09
N ARG A 149 5.52 -5.55 -20.40
CA ARG A 149 4.32 -5.08 -21.12
C ARG A 149 3.45 -4.18 -20.23
N LEU A 150 3.39 -4.46 -18.93
CA LEU A 150 2.54 -3.72 -17.97
C LEU A 150 3.24 -2.52 -17.34
N ALA A 151 4.57 -2.48 -17.32
CA ALA A 151 5.32 -1.38 -16.70
C ALA A 151 4.89 0.02 -17.18
N PRO A 152 4.65 0.30 -18.46
CA PRO A 152 4.14 1.59 -18.90
C PRO A 152 2.79 1.94 -18.27
N ALA A 153 1.88 0.97 -18.10
CA ALA A 153 0.58 1.19 -17.47
C ALA A 153 0.71 1.51 -15.98
N VAL A 154 1.66 0.89 -15.26
CA VAL A 154 1.96 1.22 -13.86
C VAL A 154 2.43 2.68 -13.75
N PHE A 155 3.38 3.12 -14.58
CA PHE A 155 3.85 4.51 -14.58
C PHE A 155 2.76 5.50 -15.00
N ALA A 156 1.92 5.17 -15.97
CA ALA A 156 0.80 6.02 -16.40
C ALA A 156 -0.24 6.19 -15.27
N SER A 157 -0.55 5.13 -14.57
CA SER A 157 -1.47 5.18 -13.42
C SER A 157 -0.88 5.99 -12.26
N LEU A 158 0.40 5.79 -11.96
CA LEU A 158 1.11 6.60 -10.95
C LEU A 158 1.14 8.09 -11.36
N ARG A 159 1.35 8.39 -12.62
CA ARG A 159 1.27 9.76 -13.15
C ARG A 159 -0.13 10.35 -12.95
N THR A 160 -1.18 9.57 -13.17
CA THR A 160 -2.56 10.00 -12.91
C THR A 160 -2.78 10.34 -11.44
N MET A 161 -2.27 9.54 -10.50
CA MET A 161 -2.28 9.88 -9.07
C MET A 161 -1.61 11.24 -8.82
N HIS A 162 -0.40 11.43 -9.33
CA HIS A 162 0.39 12.64 -9.13
C HIS A 162 -0.27 13.89 -9.70
N ASP A 163 -0.97 13.77 -10.84
CA ASP A 163 -1.69 14.89 -11.45
C ASP A 163 -2.92 15.31 -10.62
N HIS A 164 -3.46 14.40 -9.79
CA HIS A 164 -4.55 14.67 -8.86
C HIS A 164 -4.10 14.90 -7.41
N ASN A 165 -2.80 15.18 -7.19
CA ASN A 165 -2.21 15.36 -5.86
C ASN A 165 -2.47 14.19 -4.90
N LEU A 166 -2.49 12.98 -5.45
CA LEU A 166 -2.49 11.73 -4.71
C LEU A 166 -1.12 11.08 -4.91
N VAL A 167 -0.57 10.49 -3.87
CA VAL A 167 0.65 9.67 -3.95
C VAL A 167 0.37 8.30 -3.35
N HIS A 168 1.10 7.28 -3.80
CA HIS A 168 0.96 5.94 -3.24
C HIS A 168 1.65 5.84 -1.87
N GLY A 169 2.85 6.38 -1.75
CA GLY A 169 3.63 6.46 -0.51
C GLY A 169 4.38 5.19 -0.12
N ASP A 170 4.00 4.02 -0.61
CA ASP A 170 4.67 2.74 -0.39
C ASP A 170 4.54 1.81 -1.61
N LEU A 171 4.84 2.34 -2.80
CA LEU A 171 4.70 1.58 -4.04
C LEU A 171 5.76 0.51 -4.14
N ARG A 172 5.32 -0.74 -4.12
CA ARG A 172 6.13 -1.96 -4.27
C ARG A 172 5.44 -2.92 -5.22
N ALA A 173 6.17 -3.87 -5.78
CA ALA A 173 5.61 -4.83 -6.74
C ALA A 173 4.44 -5.66 -6.14
N GLU A 174 4.51 -5.97 -4.84
CA GLU A 174 3.45 -6.66 -4.11
C GLU A 174 2.19 -5.82 -3.87
N ASN A 175 2.27 -4.49 -4.00
CA ASN A 175 1.15 -3.55 -3.86
C ASN A 175 0.53 -3.17 -5.22
N VAL A 176 1.02 -3.79 -6.29
CA VAL A 176 0.48 -3.67 -7.65
C VAL A 176 -0.10 -5.02 -8.03
N LEU A 177 -1.42 -5.12 -8.04
CA LEU A 177 -2.13 -6.33 -8.41
C LEU A 177 -2.51 -6.28 -9.89
N ILE A 178 -2.52 -7.44 -10.52
CA ILE A 178 -2.94 -7.60 -11.91
C ILE A 178 -4.14 -8.55 -11.93
N VAL A 179 -5.26 -8.01 -12.41
CA VAL A 179 -6.53 -8.73 -12.60
C VAL A 179 -6.95 -8.52 -14.04
N ASP A 180 -7.19 -9.58 -14.80
CA ASP A 180 -7.59 -9.53 -16.22
C ASP A 180 -6.70 -8.62 -17.09
N ASP A 181 -5.37 -8.65 -16.87
CA ASP A 181 -4.37 -7.79 -17.52
C ASP A 181 -4.48 -6.29 -17.19
N GLU A 182 -5.26 -5.91 -16.21
CA GLU A 182 -5.38 -4.53 -15.72
C GLU A 182 -4.61 -4.33 -14.41
N VAL A 183 -4.06 -3.12 -14.24
CA VAL A 183 -3.28 -2.73 -13.06
C VAL A 183 -4.20 -2.20 -11.97
N TYR A 184 -4.11 -2.76 -10.78
CA TYR A 184 -4.78 -2.32 -9.56
C TYR A 184 -3.76 -1.91 -8.51
N PHE A 185 -4.04 -0.85 -7.74
CA PHE A 185 -3.21 -0.44 -6.61
C PHE A 185 -3.90 -0.72 -5.28
N ILE A 186 -3.10 -1.18 -4.33
CA ILE A 186 -3.52 -1.42 -2.94
C ILE A 186 -2.54 -0.75 -1.97
N ASP A 187 -2.96 -0.53 -0.73
CA ASP A 187 -2.11 0.00 0.34
C ASP A 187 -1.57 1.43 0.06
N ALA A 188 -2.29 2.25 -0.71
CA ALA A 188 -1.92 3.64 -0.92
C ALA A 188 -2.10 4.48 0.35
N THR A 189 -1.23 5.48 0.52
CA THR A 189 -1.29 6.42 1.64
C THR A 189 -1.45 7.85 1.13
N ASN A 190 -2.22 8.68 1.83
CA ASN A 190 -2.26 10.10 1.52
C ASN A 190 -1.04 10.83 2.09
N VAL A 191 -0.71 11.96 1.50
CA VAL A 191 0.37 12.84 1.92
C VAL A 191 -0.15 14.26 2.06
N SER A 192 0.43 15.03 2.99
CA SER A 192 0.10 16.44 3.16
C SER A 192 0.43 17.26 1.92
N GLU A 193 -0.36 18.31 1.62
CA GLU A 193 -0.14 19.16 0.45
C GLU A 193 1.24 19.86 0.46
N GLU A 194 1.80 20.12 1.64
CA GLU A 194 3.08 20.81 1.82
C GLU A 194 4.30 20.01 1.35
N GLY A 195 4.22 18.66 1.39
CA GLY A 195 5.27 17.74 0.93
C GLY A 195 5.07 17.14 -0.46
N ALA A 196 4.06 17.59 -1.21
CA ALA A 196 3.58 16.90 -2.41
C ALA A 196 4.63 16.70 -3.53
N ALA A 197 5.55 17.64 -3.74
CA ALA A 197 6.57 17.52 -4.80
C ALA A 197 7.57 16.41 -4.48
N ASP A 198 8.15 16.44 -3.27
CA ASP A 198 9.12 15.44 -2.82
C ASP A 198 8.48 14.07 -2.65
N ALA A 199 7.22 14.02 -2.20
CA ALA A 199 6.46 12.79 -2.12
C ALA A 199 6.22 12.13 -3.49
N LYS A 200 5.96 12.92 -4.54
CA LYS A 200 5.84 12.43 -5.93
C LYS A 200 7.18 11.89 -6.45
N SER A 201 8.28 12.56 -6.15
CA SER A 201 9.62 12.10 -6.53
C SER A 201 10.00 10.81 -5.79
N TYR A 202 9.67 10.72 -4.50
CA TYR A 202 9.83 9.49 -3.71
C TYR A 202 8.99 8.34 -4.27
N ASP A 203 7.74 8.58 -4.60
CA ASP A 203 6.82 7.59 -5.19
C ASP A 203 7.34 7.06 -6.53
N LEU A 204 7.85 7.96 -7.39
CA LEU A 204 8.48 7.58 -8.64
C LEU A 204 9.75 6.75 -8.42
N ALA A 205 10.57 7.09 -7.42
CA ALA A 205 11.72 6.28 -7.01
C ALA A 205 11.30 4.88 -6.54
N CYS A 206 10.20 4.79 -5.76
CA CYS A 206 9.62 3.51 -5.34
C CYS A 206 9.21 2.65 -6.55
N ALA A 207 8.51 3.25 -7.52
CA ALA A 207 8.09 2.56 -8.76
C ALA A 207 9.29 2.06 -9.57
N ILE A 208 10.33 2.89 -9.73
CA ILE A 208 11.56 2.51 -10.43
C ILE A 208 12.24 1.34 -9.71
N ALA A 209 12.40 1.42 -8.37
CA ALA A 209 13.02 0.38 -7.58
C ALA A 209 12.21 -0.93 -7.53
N ALA A 210 10.89 -0.87 -7.65
CA ALA A 210 10.02 -2.04 -7.71
C ALA A 210 10.08 -2.75 -9.07
N ILE A 211 10.20 -1.98 -10.17
CA ILE A 211 10.11 -2.50 -11.54
C ILE A 211 11.50 -2.88 -12.10
N GLU A 212 12.57 -2.17 -11.72
CA GLU A 212 13.92 -2.42 -12.24
C GLU A 212 14.38 -3.87 -12.06
N PRO A 213 14.23 -4.52 -10.90
CA PRO A 213 14.65 -5.92 -10.74
C PRO A 213 13.90 -6.89 -11.66
N LEU A 214 12.68 -6.56 -12.07
CA LEU A 214 11.81 -7.40 -12.88
C LEU A 214 12.20 -7.34 -14.37
N ILE A 215 12.39 -6.13 -14.93
CA ILE A 215 12.58 -5.95 -16.37
C ILE A 215 13.95 -5.38 -16.74
N GLY A 216 14.72 -4.86 -15.78
CA GLY A 216 16.05 -4.27 -15.94
C GLY A 216 16.01 -2.77 -16.21
N ALA A 217 17.09 -2.09 -15.83
CA ALA A 217 17.18 -0.62 -15.77
C ALA A 217 16.75 0.10 -17.06
N LYS A 218 17.22 -0.37 -18.23
CA LYS A 218 16.88 0.29 -19.50
C LYS A 218 15.38 0.24 -19.78
N ALA A 219 14.75 -0.93 -19.65
CA ALA A 219 13.33 -1.09 -19.93
C ALA A 219 12.48 -0.30 -18.93
N THR A 220 12.91 -0.22 -17.66
CA THR A 220 12.23 0.58 -16.62
C THR A 220 12.26 2.07 -16.94
N VAL A 221 13.43 2.59 -17.33
CA VAL A 221 13.57 4.01 -17.72
C VAL A 221 12.77 4.30 -18.98
N ASP A 222 12.84 3.44 -20.00
CA ASP A 222 12.05 3.60 -21.23
C ASP A 222 10.54 3.66 -20.91
N ALA A 223 10.03 2.74 -20.05
CA ALA A 223 8.62 2.72 -19.65
C ALA A 223 8.21 3.96 -18.83
N ALA A 224 9.07 4.43 -17.91
CA ALA A 224 8.80 5.63 -17.12
C ALA A 224 8.74 6.89 -18.00
N LEU A 225 9.61 7.00 -19.00
CA LEU A 225 9.65 8.13 -19.92
C LEU A 225 8.41 8.25 -20.84
N GLU A 226 7.58 7.22 -20.94
CA GLU A 226 6.28 7.32 -21.62
C GLU A 226 5.29 8.21 -20.86
N SER A 227 5.46 8.36 -19.54
CA SER A 227 4.53 9.10 -18.67
C SER A 227 5.16 10.28 -17.94
N TYR A 228 6.47 10.29 -17.78
CA TYR A 228 7.22 11.30 -17.02
C TYR A 228 8.30 11.94 -17.88
N GLU A 229 8.55 13.23 -17.63
CA GLU A 229 9.70 13.92 -18.20
C GLU A 229 11.01 13.46 -17.55
N ALA A 230 12.11 13.52 -18.30
CA ALA A 230 13.43 13.11 -17.80
C ALA A 230 13.86 13.83 -16.50
N THR A 231 13.43 15.07 -16.33
CA THR A 231 13.67 15.84 -15.09
C THR A 231 13.05 15.20 -13.87
N ALA A 232 11.83 14.66 -13.98
CA ALA A 232 11.18 13.97 -12.88
C ALA A 232 11.94 12.69 -12.47
N LEU A 233 12.51 11.97 -13.44
CA LEU A 233 13.36 10.82 -13.13
C LEU A 233 14.67 11.24 -12.43
N LEU A 234 15.24 12.39 -12.80
CA LEU A 234 16.42 12.92 -12.12
C LEU A 234 16.12 13.33 -10.68
N ASP A 235 14.98 13.98 -10.45
CA ASP A 235 14.52 14.33 -9.09
C ASP A 235 14.28 13.08 -8.23
N ALA A 236 13.80 11.99 -8.83
CA ALA A 236 13.59 10.72 -8.14
C ALA A 236 14.92 10.03 -7.73
N LEU A 237 16.05 10.31 -8.39
CA LEU A 237 17.36 9.71 -8.04
C LEU A 237 17.77 10.02 -6.60
N ASP A 238 17.45 11.21 -6.09
CA ASP A 238 17.79 11.63 -4.73
C ASP A 238 17.14 10.74 -3.66
N PHE A 239 16.09 10.01 -4.02
CA PHE A 239 15.34 9.13 -3.13
C PHE A 239 15.68 7.65 -3.28
N LEU A 240 16.37 7.20 -4.31
CA LEU A 240 16.66 5.77 -4.56
C LEU A 240 17.41 5.08 -3.41
N ASP A 241 18.30 5.79 -2.73
CA ASP A 241 19.04 5.26 -1.59
C ASP A 241 18.14 5.00 -0.37
N PHE A 242 16.94 5.60 -0.33
CA PHE A 242 15.99 5.49 0.79
C PHE A 242 14.88 4.46 0.53
N VAL A 243 14.62 4.12 -0.73
CA VAL A 243 13.53 3.19 -1.12
C VAL A 243 13.83 1.76 -0.69
N ASN A 244 15.10 1.36 -0.65
CA ASN A 244 15.53 -0.02 -0.36
C ASN A 244 15.85 -0.27 1.13
N ILE A 245 15.53 0.64 2.05
CA ILE A 245 15.72 0.42 3.47
C ILE A 245 14.64 -0.52 4.00
N ARG A 246 14.77 -1.81 3.71
CA ARG A 246 14.10 -2.87 4.47
C ARG A 246 15.05 -3.29 5.61
N PRO A 247 14.58 -3.38 6.86
CA PRO A 247 15.28 -4.15 7.85
C PRO A 247 15.14 -5.64 7.46
N ASP A 248 16.24 -6.25 7.01
CA ASP A 248 16.36 -7.71 6.82
C ASP A 248 16.04 -8.52 8.10
#